data_aca5b601563eade4dfea94a0daeee01a
#
_entry.id   aca5b601563eade4dfea94a0daeee01a
#
_cell.length_a   1.000
_cell.length_b   1.000
_cell.length_c   1.000
_cell.angle_alpha   90.00
_cell.angle_beta   90.00
_cell.angle_gamma   90.00
#
_symmetry.space_group_name_H-M   'P 1'
#
loop_
_entity.id
_entity.type
_entity.pdbx_description
1 polymer ?
#
loop_
_entity_poly.entity_id
_entity_poly.type
_entity_poly.pdbx_seq_one_letter_code
_entity_poly.pdbx_strand_id
1 'polypeptide(L)'
;MQIQFIRAVQFSLLIKLDGRLREFNFRKIRNSEVETFSVNVCNERGDRIFFDMKKQDSSWDFTPSNLPGWIEQNKKVIRQAVEDELPNW
;
A
#
# COMPACT_ATOMS: atom_id res chain seq x y z
N MET A 1 -30.06 16.77 -11.49
CA MET A 1 -29.27 15.98 -10.54
C MET A 1 -27.96 15.57 -11.20
N GLN A 2 -26.85 15.94 -10.58
CA GLN A 2 -25.55 15.53 -11.08
C GLN A 2 -25.13 14.23 -10.44
N ILE A 3 -24.77 13.28 -11.26
CA ILE A 3 -24.21 12.03 -10.79
C ILE A 3 -22.70 12.19 -10.81
N GLN A 4 -22.10 12.16 -9.64
CA GLN A 4 -20.63 12.17 -9.54
C GLN A 4 -20.12 10.75 -9.52
N PHE A 5 -19.33 10.41 -10.52
CA PHE A 5 -18.61 9.13 -10.51
C PHE A 5 -17.28 9.35 -9.83
N ILE A 6 -17.15 8.80 -8.63
CA ILE A 6 -15.87 8.83 -7.92
C ILE A 6 -15.09 7.62 -8.38
N ARG A 7 -14.02 7.89 -9.09
CA ARG A 7 -13.16 6.84 -9.60
C ARG A 7 -12.43 6.15 -8.44
N ALA A 8 -12.50 4.82 -8.41
CA ALA A 8 -11.73 4.06 -7.45
C ALA A 8 -10.25 4.15 -7.81
N VAL A 9 -9.42 4.48 -6.82
CA VAL A 9 -7.97 4.49 -7.01
C VAL A 9 -7.45 3.15 -6.52
N GLN A 10 -6.93 2.36 -7.46
CA GLN A 10 -6.27 1.11 -7.12
C GLN A 10 -5.20 0.83 -8.18
N PHE A 11 -4.09 0.32 -7.71
CA PHE A 11 -2.95 0.03 -8.56
C PHE A 11 -2.11 -1.09 -7.96
N SER A 12 -1.28 -1.69 -8.78
CA SER A 12 -0.35 -2.72 -8.34
C SER A 12 1.07 -2.29 -8.67
N LEU A 13 1.99 -2.56 -7.77
CA LEU A 13 3.39 -2.25 -7.95
C LEU A 13 4.22 -3.51 -7.75
N LEU A 14 5.18 -3.73 -8.63
CA LEU A 14 6.20 -4.74 -8.42
C LEU A 14 7.34 -4.09 -7.66
N ILE A 15 7.54 -4.52 -6.43
CA ILE A 15 8.56 -3.97 -5.55
C ILE A 15 9.58 -5.05 -5.25
N LYS A 16 10.86 -4.73 -5.47
CA LYS A 16 11.94 -5.67 -5.19
C LYS A 16 12.32 -5.58 -3.72
N LEU A 17 12.08 -6.68 -3.00
CA LEU A 17 12.42 -6.80 -1.59
C LEU A 17 13.34 -8.00 -1.42
N ASP A 18 14.52 -7.79 -0.82
CA ASP A 18 15.48 -8.84 -0.56
C ASP A 18 15.81 -9.67 -1.81
N GLY A 19 15.95 -8.97 -2.95
CA GLY A 19 16.28 -9.61 -4.21
C GLY A 19 15.13 -10.26 -4.96
N ARG A 20 13.90 -10.18 -4.44
CA ARG A 20 12.72 -10.79 -5.06
C ARG A 20 11.68 -9.75 -5.39
N LEU A 21 11.09 -9.87 -6.59
CA LEU A 21 9.97 -9.03 -6.98
C LEU A 21 8.69 -9.55 -6.34
N ARG A 22 7.97 -8.65 -5.67
CA ARG A 22 6.68 -8.94 -5.05
C ARG A 22 5.65 -7.98 -5.60
N GLU A 23 4.47 -8.49 -5.94
CA GLU A 23 3.37 -7.64 -6.37
C GLU A 23 2.56 -7.18 -5.17
N PHE A 24 2.57 -5.88 -4.95
CA PHE A 24 1.77 -5.23 -3.91
C PHE A 24 0.56 -4.60 -4.57
N ASN A 25 -0.62 -4.88 -4.05
CA ASN A 25 -1.87 -4.33 -4.55
C ASN A 25 -2.38 -3.28 -3.58
N PHE A 26 -2.65 -2.08 -4.09
CA PHE A 26 -3.06 -0.92 -3.30
C PHE A 26 -4.46 -0.50 -3.70
N ARG A 27 -5.30 -0.25 -2.71
CA ARG A 27 -6.64 0.25 -2.92
C ARG A 27 -6.90 1.39 -1.95
N LYS A 28 -7.23 2.57 -2.49
CA LYS A 28 -7.53 3.72 -1.65
C LYS A 28 -8.86 3.53 -0.94
N ILE A 29 -8.86 3.76 0.36
CA ILE A 29 -10.06 3.66 1.18
C ILE A 29 -10.72 5.03 1.20
N ARG A 30 -12.00 5.05 0.86
CA ARG A 30 -12.80 6.29 0.85
C ARG A 30 -13.31 6.59 2.25
N ASN A 31 -13.69 7.85 2.46
CA ASN A 31 -14.31 8.33 3.70
C ASN A 31 -13.42 8.16 4.92
N SER A 32 -12.11 8.11 4.69
CA SER A 32 -11.15 8.11 5.77
C SER A 32 -10.69 9.53 6.04
N GLU A 33 -10.52 9.90 7.30
CA GLU A 33 -10.04 11.23 7.68
C GLU A 33 -8.62 11.48 7.20
N VAL A 34 -7.81 10.43 7.11
CA VAL A 34 -6.46 10.50 6.59
C VAL A 34 -6.36 9.63 5.35
N GLU A 35 -5.46 9.99 4.46
CA GLU A 35 -5.23 9.19 3.26
C GLU A 35 -4.79 7.79 3.66
N THR A 36 -5.55 6.79 3.22
CA THR A 36 -5.34 5.40 3.62
C THR A 36 -5.43 4.49 2.41
N PHE A 37 -4.50 3.55 2.33
CA PHE A 37 -4.53 2.48 1.36
C PHE A 37 -4.65 1.14 2.06
N SER A 38 -5.55 0.29 1.57
CA SER A 38 -5.55 -1.12 1.92
C SER A 38 -4.57 -1.82 0.98
N VAL A 39 -3.65 -2.57 1.53
CA VAL A 39 -2.57 -3.19 0.78
C VAL A 39 -2.59 -4.68 0.99
N ASN A 40 -2.28 -5.43 -0.06
CA ASN A 40 -2.10 -6.86 0.09
C ASN A 40 -0.94 -7.33 -0.80
N VAL A 41 -0.31 -8.41 -0.37
CA VAL A 41 0.81 -9.02 -1.04
C VAL A 41 0.85 -10.50 -0.68
N CYS A 42 1.28 -11.36 -1.58
CA CYS A 42 1.44 -12.78 -1.29
C CYS A 42 2.84 -13.07 -0.77
N ASN A 43 2.92 -13.96 0.23
CA ASN A 43 4.19 -14.48 0.69
C ASN A 43 4.65 -15.64 -0.21
N GLU A 44 5.75 -16.28 0.15
CA GLU A 44 6.31 -17.38 -0.64
C GLU A 44 5.41 -18.61 -0.72
N ARG A 45 4.52 -18.77 0.26
CA ARG A 45 3.59 -19.89 0.30
C ARG A 45 2.31 -19.62 -0.47
N GLY A 46 2.16 -18.40 -0.99
CA GLY A 46 0.93 -17.99 -1.65
C GLY A 46 -0.14 -17.46 -0.69
N ASP A 47 0.18 -17.34 0.59
CA ASP A 47 -0.73 -16.74 1.55
C ASP A 47 -0.77 -15.24 1.37
N ARG A 48 -1.97 -14.67 1.38
CA ARG A 48 -2.12 -13.24 1.20
C ARG A 48 -2.03 -12.53 2.53
N ILE A 49 -1.16 -11.52 2.56
CA ILE A 49 -0.94 -10.68 3.74
C ILE A 49 -1.60 -9.36 3.48
N PHE A 50 -2.40 -8.89 4.44
CA PHE A 50 -3.14 -7.63 4.35
C PHE A 50 -2.63 -6.65 5.40
N PHE A 51 -2.50 -5.39 4.99
CA PHE A 51 -2.19 -4.33 5.94
C PHE A 51 -2.68 -3.00 5.36
N ASP A 52 -2.71 -1.97 6.20
CA ASP A 52 -3.10 -0.63 5.78
C ASP A 52 -1.90 0.30 5.87
N MET A 53 -1.84 1.26 4.95
CA MET A 53 -0.89 2.36 5.00
C MET A 53 -1.66 3.65 5.16
N LYS A 54 -1.42 4.37 6.25
CA LYS A 54 -2.08 5.64 6.55
C LYS A 54 -1.06 6.76 6.55
N LYS A 55 -1.38 7.84 5.85
CA LYS A 55 -0.48 8.99 5.79
C LYS A 55 -0.79 9.94 6.93
N GLN A 56 0.18 10.15 7.83
CA GLN A 56 0.11 11.08 8.93
C GLN A 56 1.39 11.90 8.97
N ASP A 57 1.25 13.21 9.05
CA ASP A 57 2.40 14.12 9.15
C ASP A 57 3.46 13.88 8.05
N SER A 58 2.99 13.68 6.83
CA SER A 58 3.84 13.41 5.65
C SER A 58 4.56 12.06 5.69
N SER A 59 4.18 11.17 6.59
CA SER A 59 4.75 9.83 6.69
C SER A 59 3.68 8.77 6.59
N TRP A 60 4.01 7.64 5.99
CA TRP A 60 3.11 6.50 5.89
C TRP A 60 3.35 5.55 7.05
N ASP A 61 2.30 5.29 7.83
CA ASP A 61 2.31 4.31 8.92
C ASP A 61 1.65 3.03 8.47
N PHE A 62 2.23 1.91 8.87
CA PHE A 62 1.72 0.58 8.54
C PHE A 62 0.93 0.04 9.72
N THR A 63 -0.25 -0.51 9.45
CA THR A 63 -1.14 -1.09 10.45
C THR A 63 -1.62 -2.45 9.97
N PRO A 64 -1.50 -3.54 10.72
CA PRO A 64 -0.97 -3.61 12.09
C PRO A 64 0.55 -3.44 12.13
N SER A 65 1.09 -3.26 13.34
CA SER A 65 2.52 -3.04 13.52
C SER A 65 3.33 -4.34 13.55
N ASN A 66 2.68 -5.49 13.69
CA ASN A 66 3.34 -6.79 13.79
C ASN A 66 3.36 -7.52 12.43
N LEU A 67 3.85 -6.86 11.41
CA LEU A 67 3.96 -7.45 10.08
C LEU A 67 5.14 -8.43 9.99
N PRO A 68 5.12 -9.35 9.00
CA PRO A 68 6.26 -10.23 8.78
C PRO A 68 7.56 -9.47 8.62
N GLY A 69 8.66 -10.08 9.04
CA GLY A 69 9.97 -9.43 9.03
C GLY A 69 10.38 -8.87 7.68
N TRP A 70 10.09 -9.57 6.60
CA TRP A 70 10.47 -9.10 5.26
C TRP A 70 9.71 -7.85 4.83
N ILE A 71 8.54 -7.57 5.43
CA ILE A 71 7.83 -6.31 5.23
C ILE A 71 8.38 -5.25 6.18
N GLU A 72 8.53 -5.61 7.48
CA GLU A 72 9.03 -4.69 8.50
C GLU A 72 10.38 -4.09 8.12
N GLN A 73 11.28 -4.92 7.62
CA GLN A 73 12.63 -4.50 7.24
C GLN A 73 12.66 -3.67 5.96
N ASN A 74 11.59 -3.69 5.18
CA ASN A 74 11.55 -3.02 3.88
C ASN A 74 10.48 -1.92 3.80
N LYS A 75 9.99 -1.44 4.93
CA LYS A 75 8.97 -0.38 4.95
C LYS A 75 9.41 0.87 4.19
N LYS A 76 10.67 1.22 4.29
CA LYS A 76 11.20 2.41 3.60
C LYS A 76 11.09 2.27 2.09
N VAL A 77 11.41 1.08 1.57
CA VAL A 77 11.32 0.80 0.14
C VAL A 77 9.87 0.88 -0.33
N ILE A 78 8.95 0.29 0.46
CA ILE A 78 7.54 0.29 0.13
C ILE A 78 6.97 1.72 0.15
N ARG A 79 7.33 2.52 1.17
CA ARG A 79 6.91 3.92 1.24
C ARG A 79 7.37 4.70 0.02
N GLN A 80 8.61 4.52 -0.38
CA GLN A 80 9.16 5.24 -1.52
C GLN A 80 8.44 4.85 -2.81
N ALA A 81 8.15 3.56 -2.99
CA ALA A 81 7.43 3.09 -4.17
C ALA A 81 6.05 3.74 -4.26
N VAL A 82 5.33 3.85 -3.15
CA VAL A 82 4.02 4.50 -3.11
C VAL A 82 4.14 5.99 -3.44
N GLU A 83 5.10 6.69 -2.84
CA GLU A 83 5.31 8.11 -3.10
C GLU A 83 5.65 8.37 -4.57
N ASP A 84 6.41 7.49 -5.19
CA ASP A 84 6.77 7.62 -6.60
C ASP A 84 5.57 7.37 -7.52
N GLU A 85 4.63 6.54 -7.09
CA GLU A 85 3.47 6.19 -7.90
C GLU A 85 2.33 7.22 -7.79
N LEU A 86 2.12 7.80 -6.61
CA LEU A 86 0.98 8.67 -6.35
C LEU A 86 0.79 9.82 -7.34
N PRO A 87 1.85 10.48 -7.84
CA PRO A 87 1.66 11.55 -8.82
C PRO A 87 0.97 11.12 -10.10
N ASN A 88 0.88 9.81 -10.37
CA ASN A 88 0.20 9.28 -11.56
C ASN A 88 -1.30 9.14 -11.37
N TRP A 89 -1.82 9.49 -10.19
CA TRP A 89 -3.24 9.25 -9.85
C TRP A 89 -4.00 10.51 -9.38
#